data_6789ec2e86ddee3a1765ffddd703f2b9
#
_entry.id   6789ec2e86ddee3a1765ffddd703f2b9
#
_cell.length_a   1.000
_cell.length_b   1.000
_cell.length_c   1.000
_cell.angle_alpha   90.00
_cell.angle_beta   90.00
_cell.angle_gamma   90.00
#
_symmetry.space_group_name_H-M   'P 1'
#
loop_
_entity.id
_entity.type
_entity.pdbx_description
1 polymer ?
#
loop_
_entity_poly.entity_id
_entity_poly.type
_entity_poly.pdbx_seq_one_letter_code
_entity_poly.pdbx_strand_id
1 'polypeptide(L)'
;MLFLPTASGDDPLYLLTFYQQLAGVDCEPTHLALYQRDERDIGARIAEQDVIVVGGGNTANMLAIWRVHGVDAALREAYAAGTVLTGWSAGCICWFASGITDSFTTELGPLNDGLRLLAGSACPHYDSEERRPLVYQREIDAGLAGGIALDDGVMARYEDEQLVEIVSGREGGRAFRVDGSGEHPLPVRTL
;
A
#
# COMPACT_ATOMS: atom_id res chain seq x y z
N MET A 1 -13.04 5.44 10.10
CA MET A 1 -12.00 5.25 9.05
C MET A 1 -10.83 6.17 9.32
N LEU A 2 -9.61 5.67 9.32
CA LEU A 2 -8.39 6.43 9.61
C LEU A 2 -7.49 6.52 8.38
N PHE A 3 -7.04 7.72 8.02
CA PHE A 3 -6.05 7.94 6.98
C PHE A 3 -4.65 8.15 7.58
N LEU A 4 -3.67 7.47 7.01
CA LEU A 4 -2.25 7.62 7.35
C LEU A 4 -1.52 8.29 6.18
N PRO A 5 -1.29 9.62 6.23
CA PRO A 5 -0.62 10.39 5.17
C PRO A 5 0.91 10.37 5.26
N THR A 6 1.48 9.55 6.13
CA THR A 6 2.91 9.56 6.48
C THR A 6 3.85 9.50 5.28
N ALA A 7 3.49 8.71 4.24
CA ALA A 7 4.33 8.57 3.04
C ALA A 7 4.51 9.87 2.26
N SER A 8 3.53 10.78 2.31
CA SER A 8 3.59 12.12 1.70
C SER A 8 4.20 13.20 2.61
N GLY A 9 4.61 12.82 3.83
CA GLY A 9 5.09 13.80 4.83
C GLY A 9 3.95 14.55 5.51
N ASP A 10 2.79 13.93 5.65
CA ASP A 10 1.56 14.52 6.17
C ASP A 10 1.09 15.74 5.34
N ASP A 11 1.26 15.68 4.01
CA ASP A 11 0.94 16.77 3.09
C ASP A 11 -0.52 17.22 3.22
N PRO A 12 -0.78 18.53 3.47
CA PRO A 12 -2.15 19.04 3.63
C PRO A 12 -3.05 18.87 2.41
N LEU A 13 -2.48 18.83 1.19
CA LEU A 13 -3.26 18.62 -0.03
C LEU A 13 -3.74 17.18 -0.13
N TYR A 14 -2.92 16.21 0.30
CA TYR A 14 -3.34 14.80 0.42
C TYR A 14 -4.48 14.65 1.43
N LEU A 15 -4.38 15.32 2.57
CA LEU A 15 -5.45 15.33 3.57
C LEU A 15 -6.73 15.95 3.01
N LEU A 16 -6.63 17.11 2.36
CA LEU A 16 -7.78 17.77 1.77
C LEU A 16 -8.46 16.86 0.72
N THR A 17 -7.68 16.25 -0.16
CA THR A 17 -8.19 15.33 -1.19
C THR A 17 -8.90 14.14 -0.58
N PHE A 18 -8.32 13.52 0.46
CA PHE A 18 -8.94 12.41 1.17
C PHE A 18 -10.33 12.78 1.73
N TYR A 19 -10.43 13.91 2.44
CA TYR A 19 -11.73 14.36 2.97
C TYR A 19 -12.73 14.74 1.88
N GLN A 20 -12.27 15.34 0.78
CA GLN A 20 -13.14 15.69 -0.35
C GLN A 20 -13.71 14.45 -1.04
N GLN A 21 -12.91 13.40 -1.24
CA GLN A 21 -13.35 12.16 -1.86
C GLN A 21 -14.37 11.39 -1.02
N LEU A 22 -14.34 11.56 0.29
CA LEU A 22 -15.28 10.93 1.22
C LEU A 22 -16.49 11.80 1.55
N ALA A 23 -16.58 13.01 1.01
CA ALA A 23 -17.72 13.88 1.22
C ALA A 23 -19.01 13.22 0.69
N GLY A 24 -19.97 12.97 1.57
CA GLY A 24 -21.22 12.29 1.24
C GLY A 24 -21.18 10.76 1.29
N VAL A 25 -20.05 10.17 1.61
CA VAL A 25 -19.96 8.74 1.96
C VAL A 25 -20.36 8.56 3.42
N ASP A 26 -21.14 7.52 3.71
CA ASP A 26 -21.55 7.18 5.08
C ASP A 26 -20.38 6.59 5.87
N CYS A 27 -19.48 7.46 6.31
CA CYS A 27 -18.33 7.12 7.15
C CYS A 27 -17.86 8.34 7.96
N GLU A 28 -17.11 8.10 9.03
CA GLU A 28 -16.45 9.13 9.83
C GLU A 28 -14.94 9.14 9.50
N PRO A 29 -14.51 9.95 8.52
CA PRO A 29 -13.11 10.02 8.14
C PRO A 29 -12.30 10.83 9.16
N THR A 30 -11.16 10.31 9.53
CA THR A 30 -10.17 10.97 10.40
C THR A 30 -8.77 10.71 9.84
N HIS A 31 -7.74 11.37 10.39
CA HIS A 31 -6.36 11.12 10.01
C HIS A 31 -5.44 11.08 11.24
N LEU A 32 -4.25 10.51 11.05
CA LEU A 32 -3.18 10.51 12.04
C LEU A 32 -1.91 11.08 11.40
N ALA A 33 -1.58 12.33 11.77
CA ALA A 33 -0.34 12.97 11.39
C ALA A 33 0.79 12.55 12.36
N LEU A 34 1.99 12.27 11.80
CA LEU A 34 3.14 11.83 12.59
C LEU A 34 4.30 12.84 12.59
N TYR A 35 4.38 13.74 11.61
CA TYR A 35 5.42 14.77 11.54
C TYR A 35 5.15 15.93 12.53
N GLN A 36 3.88 16.24 12.80
CA GLN A 36 3.46 17.19 13.84
C GLN A 36 2.39 16.51 14.69
N ARG A 37 2.82 15.52 15.46
CA ARG A 37 1.95 14.63 16.21
C ARG A 37 1.32 15.33 17.41
N ASP A 38 0.00 15.33 17.50
CA ASP A 38 -0.79 15.74 18.67
C ASP A 38 -1.41 14.53 19.41
N GLU A 39 -1.51 13.37 18.73
CA GLU A 39 -2.01 12.12 19.32
C GLU A 39 -0.98 11.52 20.29
N ARG A 40 -1.43 11.17 21.48
CA ARG A 40 -0.57 10.58 22.54
C ARG A 40 -0.59 9.06 22.48
N ASP A 41 -1.75 8.45 22.22
CA ASP A 41 -1.93 7.01 22.19
C ASP A 41 -2.27 6.54 20.76
N ILE A 42 -1.23 6.31 19.98
CA ILE A 42 -1.33 5.84 18.59
C ILE A 42 -1.99 4.45 18.55
N GLY A 43 -1.65 3.58 19.49
CA GLY A 43 -2.19 2.23 19.55
C GLY A 43 -3.70 2.22 19.72
N ALA A 44 -4.22 2.96 20.71
CA ALA A 44 -5.65 3.11 20.92
C ALA A 44 -6.34 3.74 19.70
N ARG A 45 -5.73 4.79 19.13
CA ARG A 45 -6.29 5.47 17.95
C ARG A 45 -6.45 4.56 16.73
N ILE A 46 -5.49 3.66 16.51
CA ILE A 46 -5.51 2.66 15.43
C ILE A 46 -6.52 1.56 15.75
N ALA A 47 -6.55 1.06 17.00
CA ALA A 47 -7.44 -0.03 17.42
C ALA A 47 -8.94 0.31 17.34
N GLU A 48 -9.31 1.59 17.40
CA GLU A 48 -10.70 2.05 17.29
C GLU A 48 -11.24 2.07 15.85
N GLN A 49 -10.44 1.73 14.85
CA GLN A 49 -10.82 1.90 13.45
C GLN A 49 -11.36 0.62 12.81
N ASP A 50 -12.41 0.77 12.00
CA ASP A 50 -12.90 -0.32 11.13
C ASP A 50 -12.05 -0.44 9.86
N VAL A 51 -11.58 0.70 9.34
CA VAL A 51 -10.81 0.79 8.09
C VAL A 51 -9.64 1.74 8.27
N ILE A 52 -8.46 1.32 7.85
CA ILE A 52 -7.25 2.15 7.80
C ILE A 52 -6.77 2.26 6.35
N VAL A 53 -6.61 3.50 5.90
CA VAL A 53 -6.20 3.84 4.53
C VAL A 53 -4.81 4.45 4.57
N VAL A 54 -3.88 3.92 3.80
CA VAL A 54 -2.50 4.41 3.69
C VAL A 54 -2.28 5.12 2.37
N GLY A 55 -1.80 6.36 2.44
CA GLY A 55 -1.51 7.18 1.27
C GLY A 55 -0.24 6.78 0.51
N GLY A 56 -0.09 7.38 -0.66
CA GLY A 56 1.13 7.27 -1.48
C GLY A 56 2.24 8.23 -1.05
N GLY A 57 3.44 8.04 -1.60
CA GLY A 57 4.65 8.81 -1.36
C GLY A 57 5.88 7.94 -1.11
N ASN A 58 6.78 8.35 -0.22
CA ASN A 58 8.02 7.63 0.05
C ASN A 58 7.79 6.47 1.04
N THR A 59 7.83 5.23 0.53
CA THR A 59 7.58 4.01 1.32
C THR A 59 8.62 3.80 2.42
N ALA A 60 9.89 3.99 2.11
CA ALA A 60 10.99 3.74 3.07
C ALA A 60 10.93 4.71 4.25
N ASN A 61 10.72 6.01 3.99
CA ASN A 61 10.57 7.02 5.04
C ASN A 61 9.33 6.74 5.90
N MET A 62 8.20 6.41 5.27
CA MET A 62 6.98 6.03 5.99
C MET A 62 7.23 4.89 6.97
N LEU A 63 7.81 3.79 6.50
CA LEU A 63 8.09 2.61 7.34
C LEU A 63 9.08 2.93 8.47
N ALA A 64 10.10 3.75 8.22
CA ALA A 64 11.03 4.19 9.25
C ALA A 64 10.34 4.99 10.35
N ILE A 65 9.47 5.94 9.96
CA ILE A 65 8.69 6.75 10.91
C ILE A 65 7.71 5.86 11.69
N TRP A 66 7.03 4.93 11.02
CA TRP A 66 6.11 4.02 11.68
C TRP A 66 6.80 3.18 12.76
N ARG A 67 8.00 2.66 12.50
CA ARG A 67 8.79 1.91 13.48
C ARG A 67 9.20 2.77 14.69
N VAL A 68 9.56 4.03 14.45
CA VAL A 68 9.89 4.97 15.54
C VAL A 68 8.69 5.23 16.45
N HIS A 69 7.48 5.28 15.88
CA HIS A 69 6.26 5.60 16.62
C HIS A 69 5.40 4.39 17.02
N GLY A 70 5.82 3.16 16.67
CA GLY A 70 5.08 1.93 16.99
C GLY A 70 3.81 1.71 16.16
N VAL A 71 3.65 2.45 15.06
CA VAL A 71 2.50 2.32 14.14
C VAL A 71 2.49 0.95 13.47
N ASP A 72 3.65 0.43 13.09
CA ASP A 72 3.81 -0.88 12.48
C ASP A 72 3.31 -2.03 13.38
N ALA A 73 3.57 -1.96 14.68
CA ALA A 73 3.06 -2.91 15.65
C ALA A 73 1.54 -2.77 15.82
N ALA A 74 1.05 -1.53 15.98
CA ALA A 74 -0.37 -1.25 16.14
C ALA A 74 -1.20 -1.69 14.91
N LEU A 75 -0.67 -1.51 13.68
CA LEU A 75 -1.31 -1.99 12.45
C LEU A 75 -1.41 -3.52 12.38
N ARG A 76 -0.40 -4.25 12.87
CA ARG A 76 -0.47 -5.71 12.97
C ARG A 76 -1.54 -6.18 13.95
N GLU A 77 -1.63 -5.51 15.10
CA GLU A 77 -2.66 -5.80 16.11
C GLU A 77 -4.06 -5.49 15.57
N ALA A 78 -4.24 -4.36 14.89
CA ALA A 78 -5.50 -3.98 14.25
C ALA A 78 -5.92 -4.99 13.16
N TYR A 79 -4.96 -5.41 12.30
CA TYR A 79 -5.22 -6.45 11.30
C TYR A 79 -5.68 -7.75 11.93
N ALA A 80 -4.97 -8.21 12.98
CA ALA A 80 -5.34 -9.43 13.70
C ALA A 80 -6.70 -9.32 14.41
N ALA A 81 -7.15 -8.11 14.73
CA ALA A 81 -8.47 -7.83 15.31
C ALA A 81 -9.58 -7.70 14.25
N GLY A 82 -9.25 -7.72 12.95
CA GLY A 82 -10.22 -7.67 11.84
C GLY A 82 -10.40 -6.30 11.21
N THR A 83 -9.58 -5.31 11.54
CA THR A 83 -9.56 -4.01 10.87
C THR A 83 -9.16 -4.18 9.40
N VAL A 84 -9.91 -3.56 8.49
CA VAL A 84 -9.58 -3.55 7.06
C VAL A 84 -8.42 -2.60 6.80
N LEU A 85 -7.32 -3.12 6.25
CA LEU A 85 -6.16 -2.33 5.83
C LEU A 85 -6.17 -2.15 4.32
N THR A 86 -6.00 -0.92 3.85
CA THR A 86 -5.96 -0.61 2.42
C THR A 86 -5.00 0.55 2.14
N GLY A 87 -4.71 0.80 0.86
CA GLY A 87 -3.86 1.92 0.47
C GLY A 87 -3.40 1.81 -0.98
N TRP A 88 -2.76 2.87 -1.45
CA TRP A 88 -2.26 2.97 -2.83
C TRP A 88 -0.78 3.35 -2.86
N SER A 89 -0.06 2.96 -3.90
CA SER A 89 1.37 3.26 -4.06
C SER A 89 2.19 2.75 -2.86
N ALA A 90 2.81 3.64 -2.09
CA ALA A 90 3.50 3.28 -0.84
C ALA A 90 2.59 2.48 0.11
N GLY A 91 1.30 2.86 0.20
CA GLY A 91 0.28 2.17 0.99
C GLY A 91 -0.19 0.83 0.39
N CYS A 92 0.14 0.52 -0.86
CA CYS A 92 0.03 -0.82 -1.42
C CYS A 92 1.26 -1.67 -1.04
N ILE A 93 2.46 -1.15 -1.26
CA ILE A 93 3.74 -1.85 -1.06
C ILE A 93 3.93 -2.27 0.40
N CYS A 94 3.57 -1.40 1.35
CA CYS A 94 3.91 -1.58 2.76
C CYS A 94 3.34 -2.85 3.40
N TRP A 95 2.27 -3.42 2.87
CA TRP A 95 1.66 -4.65 3.41
C TRP A 95 2.46 -5.91 3.09
N PHE A 96 3.20 -5.90 2.00
CA PHE A 96 3.98 -7.04 1.53
C PHE A 96 5.33 -7.16 2.24
N ALA A 97 6.01 -8.28 2.01
CA ALA A 97 7.38 -8.46 2.48
C ALA A 97 8.37 -7.55 1.75
N SER A 98 8.09 -7.28 0.46
CA SER A 98 8.96 -6.49 -0.41
C SER A 98 8.15 -5.80 -1.52
N GLY A 99 8.81 -4.97 -2.32
CA GLY A 99 8.18 -4.32 -3.48
C GLY A 99 9.15 -3.43 -4.24
N ILE A 100 8.64 -2.80 -5.31
CA ILE A 100 9.42 -1.88 -6.15
C ILE A 100 9.04 -0.45 -5.81
N THR A 101 10.05 0.38 -5.52
CA THR A 101 9.89 1.76 -5.08
C THR A 101 11.02 2.65 -5.59
N ASP A 102 10.80 3.93 -5.64
CA ASP A 102 11.78 5.00 -5.87
C ASP A 102 12.19 5.72 -4.56
N SER A 103 11.93 5.08 -3.41
CA SER A 103 12.09 5.72 -2.09
C SER A 103 13.53 6.02 -1.69
N PHE A 104 14.51 5.35 -2.26
CA PHE A 104 15.93 5.50 -1.88
C PHE A 104 16.71 6.43 -2.80
N THR A 105 16.30 6.51 -4.06
CA THR A 105 16.90 7.37 -5.09
C THR A 105 15.81 7.75 -6.10
N THR A 106 16.14 8.52 -7.13
CA THR A 106 15.23 8.80 -8.25
C THR A 106 15.02 7.59 -9.18
N GLU A 107 15.74 6.50 -8.95
CA GLU A 107 15.62 5.25 -9.70
C GLU A 107 14.79 4.23 -8.94
N LEU A 108 14.01 3.44 -9.69
CA LEU A 108 13.27 2.33 -9.12
C LEU A 108 14.23 1.23 -8.63
N GLY A 109 13.94 0.70 -7.45
CA GLY A 109 14.69 -0.39 -6.84
C GLY A 109 13.87 -1.18 -5.82
N PRO A 110 14.44 -2.23 -5.23
CA PRO A 110 13.74 -3.09 -4.30
C PRO A 110 13.65 -2.48 -2.91
N LEU A 111 12.48 -2.61 -2.29
CA LEU A 111 12.27 -2.48 -0.85
C LEU A 111 12.15 -3.90 -0.29
N ASN A 112 12.91 -4.24 0.76
CA ASN A 112 12.97 -5.61 1.29
C ASN A 112 12.46 -5.75 2.73
N ASP A 113 11.89 -4.71 3.29
CA ASP A 113 11.52 -4.64 4.71
C ASP A 113 10.11 -4.07 4.95
N GLY A 114 9.15 -4.42 4.10
CA GLY A 114 7.74 -4.11 4.33
C GLY A 114 7.17 -4.78 5.59
N LEU A 115 5.91 -4.55 5.89
CA LEU A 115 5.28 -5.09 7.11
C LEU A 115 5.10 -6.61 7.10
N ARG A 116 5.19 -7.28 5.96
CA ARG A 116 5.05 -8.75 5.83
C ARG A 116 3.71 -9.28 6.37
N LEU A 117 2.64 -8.50 6.25
CA LEU A 117 1.29 -9.01 6.43
C LEU A 117 0.91 -9.90 5.25
N LEU A 118 1.39 -9.56 4.05
CA LEU A 118 1.26 -10.37 2.84
C LEU A 118 2.64 -10.89 2.41
N ALA A 119 2.66 -12.15 1.97
CA ALA A 119 3.87 -12.77 1.42
C ALA A 119 4.18 -12.22 0.02
N GLY A 120 5.45 -12.33 -0.40
CA GLY A 120 5.89 -11.91 -1.72
C GLY A 120 6.12 -10.40 -1.81
N SER A 121 5.87 -9.85 -3.00
CA SER A 121 6.16 -8.45 -3.31
C SER A 121 5.01 -7.77 -4.06
N ALA A 122 5.01 -6.43 -4.06
CA ALA A 122 4.05 -5.63 -4.80
C ALA A 122 4.74 -4.63 -5.73
N CYS A 123 4.19 -4.45 -6.92
CA CYS A 123 4.58 -3.42 -7.88
C CYS A 123 3.34 -2.68 -8.38
N PRO A 124 2.92 -1.57 -7.73
CA PRO A 124 1.87 -0.69 -8.24
C PRO A 124 2.37 0.13 -9.43
N HIS A 125 1.47 0.92 -10.07
CA HIS A 125 1.79 1.80 -11.22
C HIS A 125 2.38 1.06 -12.42
N TYR A 126 1.92 -0.19 -12.65
CA TYR A 126 2.58 -1.10 -13.59
C TYR A 126 2.43 -0.67 -15.04
N ASP A 127 1.36 0.06 -15.38
CA ASP A 127 1.12 0.61 -16.71
C ASP A 127 1.53 2.08 -16.87
N SER A 128 1.51 2.86 -15.80
CA SER A 128 1.74 4.30 -15.85
C SER A 128 3.22 4.69 -15.71
N GLU A 129 4.03 3.85 -15.10
CA GLU A 129 5.47 4.03 -15.00
C GLU A 129 6.20 2.99 -15.87
N GLU A 130 6.57 3.41 -17.08
CA GLU A 130 7.11 2.57 -18.18
C GLU A 130 8.25 1.62 -17.76
N ARG A 131 9.05 2.02 -16.77
CA ARG A 131 10.20 1.24 -16.31
C ARG A 131 9.85 0.13 -15.31
N ARG A 132 8.65 0.17 -14.70
CA ARG A 132 8.30 -0.78 -13.64
C ARG A 132 8.31 -2.24 -14.08
N PRO A 133 7.75 -2.63 -15.22
CA PRO A 133 7.79 -4.03 -15.65
C PRO A 133 9.21 -4.58 -15.77
N LEU A 134 10.10 -3.82 -16.41
CA LEU A 134 11.49 -4.23 -16.61
C LEU A 134 12.28 -4.32 -15.29
N VAL A 135 12.09 -3.32 -14.42
CA VAL A 135 12.77 -3.28 -13.12
C VAL A 135 12.26 -4.41 -12.22
N TYR A 136 10.95 -4.62 -12.19
CA TYR A 136 10.37 -5.66 -11.34
C TYR A 136 10.86 -7.06 -11.72
N GLN A 137 10.84 -7.39 -13.02
CA GLN A 137 11.38 -8.67 -13.51
C GLN A 137 12.86 -8.81 -13.19
N ARG A 138 13.67 -7.78 -13.43
CA ARG A 138 15.11 -7.77 -13.10
C ARG A 138 15.38 -8.06 -11.62
N GLU A 139 14.62 -7.43 -10.73
CA GLU A 139 14.80 -7.63 -9.28
C GLU A 139 14.36 -9.03 -8.83
N ILE A 140 13.31 -9.59 -9.45
CA ILE A 140 12.90 -10.97 -9.21
C ILE A 140 13.98 -11.95 -9.68
N ASP A 141 14.56 -11.73 -10.85
CA ASP A 141 15.68 -12.54 -11.37
C ASP A 141 16.94 -12.43 -10.48
N ALA A 142 17.09 -11.29 -9.78
CA ALA A 142 18.14 -11.05 -8.79
C ALA A 142 17.82 -11.62 -7.38
N GLY A 143 16.64 -12.23 -7.18
CA GLY A 143 16.26 -12.90 -5.94
C GLY A 143 15.18 -12.21 -5.10
N LEU A 144 14.57 -11.12 -5.58
CA LEU A 144 13.36 -10.59 -4.97
C LEU A 144 12.25 -11.64 -5.06
N ALA A 145 11.48 -11.82 -4.00
CA ALA A 145 10.33 -12.72 -4.05
C ALA A 145 9.33 -12.26 -5.13
N GLY A 146 8.82 -13.20 -5.93
CA GLY A 146 7.73 -12.93 -6.86
C GLY A 146 6.48 -12.42 -6.15
N GLY A 147 5.57 -11.79 -6.88
CA GLY A 147 4.40 -11.19 -6.25
C GLY A 147 3.36 -10.69 -7.25
N ILE A 148 2.74 -9.56 -6.94
CA ILE A 148 1.65 -8.97 -7.71
C ILE A 148 2.06 -7.63 -8.33
N ALA A 149 1.71 -7.44 -9.59
CA ALA A 149 1.81 -6.16 -10.29
C ALA A 149 0.40 -5.66 -10.64
N LEU A 150 0.14 -4.39 -10.39
CA LEU A 150 -1.17 -3.77 -10.56
C LEU A 150 -1.05 -2.50 -11.38
N ASP A 151 -1.86 -2.40 -12.43
CA ASP A 151 -2.07 -1.16 -13.16
C ASP A 151 -2.78 -0.11 -12.29
N ASP A 152 -2.68 1.17 -12.64
CA ASP A 152 -3.42 2.23 -11.95
C ASP A 152 -4.94 2.00 -12.01
N GLY A 153 -5.61 2.27 -10.90
CA GLY A 153 -7.05 2.04 -10.75
C GLY A 153 -7.44 0.57 -10.57
N VAL A 154 -6.47 -0.32 -10.36
CA VAL A 154 -6.69 -1.74 -10.06
C VAL A 154 -6.40 -2.02 -8.60
N MET A 155 -7.30 -2.75 -7.93
CA MET A 155 -7.20 -3.14 -6.53
C MET A 155 -7.23 -4.66 -6.38
N ALA A 156 -6.33 -5.21 -5.58
CA ALA A 156 -6.31 -6.60 -5.16
C ALA A 156 -6.86 -6.73 -3.73
N ARG A 157 -7.84 -7.60 -3.54
CA ARG A 157 -8.44 -7.90 -2.25
C ARG A 157 -7.91 -9.24 -1.73
N TYR A 158 -7.44 -9.21 -0.50
CA TYR A 158 -6.94 -10.37 0.22
C TYR A 158 -7.85 -10.64 1.43
N GLU A 159 -8.09 -11.92 1.73
CA GLU A 159 -8.72 -12.41 2.95
C GLU A 159 -7.84 -13.53 3.50
N ASP A 160 -7.51 -13.48 4.79
CA ASP A 160 -6.62 -14.45 5.44
C ASP A 160 -5.33 -14.67 4.62
N GLU A 161 -4.70 -13.57 4.18
CA GLU A 161 -3.48 -13.50 3.35
C GLU A 161 -3.61 -14.16 1.96
N GLN A 162 -4.82 -14.58 1.56
CA GLN A 162 -5.08 -15.15 0.24
C GLN A 162 -5.72 -14.13 -0.70
N LEU A 163 -5.19 -14.04 -1.93
CA LEU A 163 -5.79 -13.22 -2.98
C LEU A 163 -7.15 -13.83 -3.38
N VAL A 164 -8.23 -13.09 -3.13
CA VAL A 164 -9.60 -13.56 -3.42
C VAL A 164 -10.24 -12.87 -4.60
N GLU A 165 -9.89 -11.60 -4.87
CA GLU A 165 -10.47 -10.84 -5.97
C GLU A 165 -9.54 -9.72 -6.43
N ILE A 166 -9.62 -9.42 -7.73
CA ILE A 166 -9.01 -8.21 -8.30
C ILE A 166 -10.09 -7.44 -9.02
N VAL A 167 -10.23 -6.15 -8.70
CA VAL A 167 -11.20 -5.27 -9.32
C VAL A 167 -10.54 -4.05 -9.94
N SER A 168 -11.15 -3.52 -11.00
CA SER A 168 -10.72 -2.30 -11.67
C SER A 168 -11.83 -1.26 -11.67
N GLY A 169 -11.51 -0.05 -11.27
CA GLY A 169 -12.37 1.13 -11.40
C GLY A 169 -12.35 1.75 -12.81
N ARG A 170 -11.65 1.15 -13.75
CA ARG A 170 -11.56 1.59 -15.15
C ARG A 170 -11.55 0.43 -16.12
N GLU A 171 -12.00 0.65 -17.35
CA GLU A 171 -11.88 -0.35 -18.42
C GLU A 171 -10.42 -0.65 -18.74
N GLY A 172 -10.12 -1.92 -19.02
CA GLY A 172 -8.81 -2.37 -19.46
C GLY A 172 -7.71 -2.36 -18.40
N GLY A 173 -8.04 -2.13 -17.11
CA GLY A 173 -7.07 -2.28 -16.02
C GLY A 173 -6.61 -3.73 -15.88
N ARG A 174 -5.31 -3.95 -15.69
CA ARG A 174 -4.68 -5.27 -15.67
C ARG A 174 -3.98 -5.53 -14.35
N ALA A 175 -3.84 -6.80 -14.04
CA ALA A 175 -3.02 -7.29 -12.95
C ALA A 175 -2.25 -8.52 -13.38
N PHE A 176 -1.08 -8.73 -12.79
CA PHE A 176 -0.22 -9.86 -13.11
C PHE A 176 0.34 -10.48 -11.83
N ARG A 177 0.46 -11.78 -11.82
CA ARG A 177 1.46 -12.45 -10.98
C ARG A 177 2.78 -12.38 -11.73
N VAL A 178 3.85 -11.98 -11.06
CA VAL A 178 5.19 -11.92 -11.64
C VAL A 178 6.12 -12.79 -10.83
N ASP A 179 6.84 -13.67 -11.48
CA ASP A 179 7.83 -14.57 -10.88
C ASP A 179 9.02 -14.80 -11.81
N GLY A 180 9.92 -15.74 -11.46
CA GLY A 180 11.09 -16.05 -12.28
C GLY A 180 10.79 -16.64 -13.66
N SER A 181 9.53 -16.97 -13.98
CA SER A 181 9.10 -17.41 -15.32
C SER A 181 8.44 -16.28 -16.14
N GLY A 182 8.27 -15.10 -15.54
CA GLY A 182 7.70 -13.93 -16.22
C GLY A 182 6.38 -13.46 -15.65
N GLU A 183 5.64 -12.72 -16.46
CA GLU A 183 4.33 -12.15 -16.14
C GLU A 183 3.20 -13.14 -16.48
N HIS A 184 2.30 -13.36 -15.54
CA HIS A 184 1.12 -14.20 -15.69
C HIS A 184 -0.13 -13.34 -15.43
N PRO A 185 -0.96 -13.06 -16.46
CA PRO A 185 -2.17 -12.26 -16.30
C PRO A 185 -3.12 -12.87 -15.26
N LEU A 186 -3.68 -12.03 -14.41
CA LEU A 186 -4.69 -12.40 -13.44
C LEU A 186 -6.08 -11.90 -13.89
N PRO A 187 -7.16 -12.61 -13.54
CA PRO A 187 -8.51 -12.16 -13.86
C PRO A 187 -8.83 -10.86 -13.12
N VAL A 188 -9.35 -9.87 -13.82
CA VAL A 188 -9.76 -8.57 -13.27
C VAL A 188 -11.22 -8.35 -13.60
N ARG A 189 -12.05 -8.03 -12.59
CA ARG A 189 -13.44 -7.63 -12.76
C ARG A 189 -13.52 -6.10 -12.80
N THR A 190 -14.15 -5.54 -13.82
CA THR A 190 -14.47 -4.09 -13.85
C THR A 190 -15.70 -3.81 -12.99
N LEU A 191 -15.64 -2.72 -12.21
CA LEU A 191 -16.74 -2.25 -11.35
C LEU A 191 -17.84 -1.56 -12.16
#